data_8af2b25a329fde651c77604fa948255c
#
_entry.id   8af2b25a329fde651c77604fa948255c
#
_cell.length_a   1.000
_cell.length_b   1.000
_cell.length_c   1.000
_cell.angle_alpha   90.00
_cell.angle_beta   90.00
_cell.angle_gamma   90.00
#
_symmetry.space_group_name_H-M   'P 1'
#
loop_
_entity.id
_entity.type
_entity.pdbx_description
1 polymer ?
#
loop_
_entity_poly.entity_id
_entity_poly.type
_entity_poly.pdbx_seq_one_letter_code
_entity_poly.pdbx_strand_id
1 'polypeptide(L)'
;MKNIFITTLLFLTVVFCSAQEKYVPSQENLTNREWFRDAKFGMFIHWGIYSMLADGEWVLTNKSLNEAEYQKLADGFYPSKFNADEWVRIAKDAGMKYICFTSRHHDGFSMFDTKQSDYNIVKATPFKRDVIKELAEACQKRGLKLFFYYSHIDWHRPDYYPWGRTGRNTGRTPSGT
;
A
#
# COMPACT_ATOMS: atom_id res chain seq x y z
N MET A 1 -6.19 46.96 -30.37
CA MET A 1 -7.22 46.17 -29.70
C MET A 1 -6.82 44.70 -29.45
N LYS A 2 -6.09 44.01 -30.34
CA LYS A 2 -5.64 42.62 -30.14
C LYS A 2 -4.70 42.41 -28.92
N ASN A 3 -3.86 43.36 -28.61
CA ASN A 3 -2.87 43.25 -27.52
C ASN A 3 -3.48 43.40 -26.12
N ILE A 4 -4.60 44.15 -26.02
CA ILE A 4 -5.32 44.30 -24.73
C ILE A 4 -6.03 43.02 -24.34
N PHE A 5 -6.58 42.27 -25.30
CA PHE A 5 -7.26 41.02 -25.06
C PHE A 5 -6.29 39.92 -24.56
N ILE A 6 -5.06 39.87 -25.10
CA ILE A 6 -4.05 38.87 -24.68
C ILE A 6 -3.58 39.19 -23.26
N THR A 7 -3.37 40.46 -22.93
CA THR A 7 -2.93 40.86 -21.58
C THR A 7 -4.01 40.58 -20.52
N THR A 8 -5.28 40.82 -20.85
CA THR A 8 -6.41 40.53 -19.93
C THR A 8 -6.57 39.02 -19.72
N LEU A 9 -6.38 38.22 -20.77
CA LEU A 9 -6.46 36.75 -20.67
C LEU A 9 -5.31 36.17 -19.83
N LEU A 10 -4.09 36.70 -19.95
CA LEU A 10 -2.95 36.31 -19.11
C LEU A 10 -3.17 36.68 -17.62
N PHE A 11 -3.78 37.85 -17.36
CA PHE A 11 -4.07 38.25 -15.97
C PHE A 11 -5.16 37.38 -15.33
N LEU A 12 -6.17 36.96 -16.07
CA LEU A 12 -7.19 36.04 -15.60
C LEU A 12 -6.64 34.64 -15.29
N THR A 13 -5.68 34.13 -16.06
CA THR A 13 -5.06 32.82 -15.79
C THR A 13 -4.16 32.82 -14.57
N VAL A 14 -3.52 33.93 -14.24
CA VAL A 14 -2.67 34.06 -13.06
C VAL A 14 -3.51 34.13 -11.76
N VAL A 15 -4.71 34.71 -11.80
CA VAL A 15 -5.59 34.79 -10.62
C VAL A 15 -6.20 33.43 -10.25
N PHE A 16 -6.41 32.53 -11.23
CA PHE A 16 -6.90 31.17 -10.93
C PHE A 16 -5.84 30.21 -10.38
N CYS A 17 -4.56 30.55 -10.48
CA CYS A 17 -3.47 29.69 -10.00
C CYS A 17 -3.11 29.91 -8.50
N SER A 18 -3.75 30.84 -7.81
CA SER A 18 -3.34 31.25 -6.44
C SER A 18 -4.25 30.75 -5.31
N ALA A 19 -5.25 29.94 -5.58
CA ALA A 19 -6.18 29.47 -4.55
C ALA A 19 -5.94 28.01 -4.17
N GLN A 20 -4.71 27.65 -3.80
CA GLN A 20 -4.55 26.49 -2.93
C GLN A 20 -4.90 26.94 -1.52
N GLU A 21 -6.10 26.59 -1.07
CA GLU A 21 -6.46 26.77 0.33
C GLU A 21 -5.42 26.10 1.20
N LYS A 22 -4.83 26.87 2.11
CA LYS A 22 -3.85 26.34 3.07
C LYS A 22 -4.55 25.27 3.92
N TYR A 23 -4.11 24.03 3.79
CA TYR A 23 -4.65 22.95 4.60
C TYR A 23 -4.59 23.28 6.09
N VAL A 24 -5.73 23.28 6.74
CA VAL A 24 -5.86 23.43 8.20
C VAL A 24 -6.29 22.07 8.76
N PRO A 25 -5.45 21.43 9.57
CA PRO A 25 -5.82 20.14 10.16
C PRO A 25 -6.99 20.31 11.14
N SER A 26 -7.92 19.34 11.13
CA SER A 26 -8.97 19.28 12.14
C SER A 26 -8.40 18.99 13.53
N GLN A 27 -9.17 19.32 14.59
CA GLN A 27 -8.78 19.02 15.97
C GLN A 27 -8.54 17.52 16.17
N GLU A 28 -9.37 16.67 15.56
CA GLU A 28 -9.18 15.23 15.59
C GLU A 28 -7.84 14.80 14.96
N ASN A 29 -7.49 15.39 13.82
CA ASN A 29 -6.21 15.12 13.16
C ASN A 29 -5.02 15.53 14.06
N LEU A 30 -5.11 16.69 14.70
CA LEU A 30 -4.07 17.14 15.64
C LEU A 30 -3.92 16.19 16.83
N THR A 31 -5.03 15.77 17.42
CA THR A 31 -5.05 14.80 18.54
C THR A 31 -4.44 13.43 18.12
N ASN A 32 -4.78 12.95 16.92
CA ASN A 32 -4.22 11.71 16.41
C ASN A 32 -2.71 11.79 16.12
N ARG A 33 -2.22 12.95 15.64
CA ARG A 33 -0.78 13.18 15.46
C ARG A 33 -0.04 13.20 16.80
N GLU A 34 -0.62 13.83 17.80
CA GLU A 34 -0.05 13.86 19.16
C GLU A 34 0.01 12.46 19.75
N TRP A 35 -1.08 11.72 19.67
CA TRP A 35 -1.12 10.33 20.07
C TRP A 35 -0.01 9.50 19.39
N PHE A 36 0.16 9.64 18.06
CA PHE A 36 1.18 8.88 17.31
C PHE A 36 2.60 9.27 17.75
N ARG A 37 2.84 10.57 17.96
CA ARG A 37 4.13 11.07 18.47
C ARG A 37 4.48 10.44 19.82
N ASP A 38 3.50 10.25 20.69
CA ASP A 38 3.70 9.75 22.05
C ASP A 38 3.69 8.21 22.13
N ALA A 39 3.10 7.54 21.15
CA ALA A 39 3.03 6.07 21.06
C ALA A 39 4.40 5.41 20.94
N LYS A 40 5.32 5.97 20.16
CA LYS A 40 6.74 5.64 19.96
C LYS A 40 7.08 4.18 19.61
N PHE A 41 6.34 3.20 20.13
CA PHE A 41 6.64 1.79 19.98
C PHE A 41 5.48 1.05 19.32
N GLY A 42 5.75 0.45 18.15
CA GLY A 42 4.80 -0.31 17.36
C GLY A 42 5.48 -1.44 16.59
N MET A 43 4.69 -2.36 16.06
CA MET A 43 5.11 -3.45 15.21
C MET A 43 4.90 -3.07 13.74
N PHE A 44 5.95 -3.16 12.92
CA PHE A 44 5.79 -3.13 11.47
C PHE A 44 5.83 -4.56 10.93
N ILE A 45 4.79 -4.97 10.20
CA ILE A 45 4.70 -6.28 9.56
C ILE A 45 4.79 -6.09 8.05
N HIS A 46 5.89 -6.56 7.47
CA HIS A 46 6.15 -6.56 6.04
C HIS A 46 5.86 -7.95 5.49
N TRP A 47 4.69 -8.15 4.89
CA TRP A 47 4.24 -9.46 4.46
C TRP A 47 3.30 -9.39 3.25
N GLY A 48 3.51 -10.27 2.28
CA GLY A 48 2.77 -10.40 1.04
C GLY A 48 3.18 -11.66 0.30
N ILE A 49 2.75 -11.85 -0.95
CA ILE A 49 3.11 -13.03 -1.75
C ILE A 49 4.63 -13.17 -1.98
N TYR A 50 5.37 -12.06 -2.00
CA TYR A 50 6.84 -12.06 -2.09
C TYR A 50 7.51 -12.88 -0.98
N SER A 51 6.85 -13.04 0.17
CA SER A 51 7.37 -13.83 1.29
C SER A 51 7.51 -15.31 0.96
N MET A 52 6.82 -15.83 -0.06
CA MET A 52 6.99 -17.21 -0.52
C MET A 52 8.38 -17.48 -1.10
N LEU A 53 9.04 -16.45 -1.62
CA LEU A 53 10.37 -16.57 -2.20
C LEU A 53 11.50 -16.38 -1.19
N ALA A 54 11.19 -15.96 0.04
CA ALA A 54 12.13 -15.73 1.14
C ALA A 54 13.35 -14.84 0.79
N ASP A 55 13.14 -13.87 -0.12
CA ASP A 55 14.22 -13.00 -0.66
C ASP A 55 13.82 -11.50 -0.63
N GLY A 56 12.94 -11.15 0.31
CA GLY A 56 12.48 -9.78 0.53
C GLY A 56 11.39 -9.31 -0.44
N GLU A 57 10.84 -8.15 -0.14
CA GLU A 57 9.69 -7.57 -0.84
C GLU A 57 10.04 -6.99 -2.23
N TRP A 58 11.33 -6.79 -2.48
CA TRP A 58 11.86 -6.34 -3.77
C TRP A 58 12.28 -7.48 -4.69
N VAL A 59 12.01 -8.73 -4.34
CA VAL A 59 12.49 -9.92 -5.08
C VAL A 59 12.12 -9.89 -6.57
N LEU A 60 10.92 -9.43 -6.92
CA LEU A 60 10.48 -9.27 -8.32
C LEU A 60 11.49 -8.43 -9.12
N THR A 61 11.95 -7.33 -8.53
CA THR A 61 12.92 -6.40 -9.16
C THR A 61 14.34 -6.92 -9.07
N ASN A 62 14.76 -7.31 -7.88
CA ASN A 62 16.15 -7.66 -7.60
C ASN A 62 16.58 -8.90 -8.39
N LYS A 63 15.66 -9.82 -8.63
CA LYS A 63 15.89 -11.03 -9.43
C LYS A 63 15.47 -10.89 -10.88
N SER A 64 14.96 -9.72 -11.29
CA SER A 64 14.45 -9.49 -12.66
C SER A 64 13.43 -10.56 -13.08
N LEU A 65 12.53 -10.92 -12.17
CA LEU A 65 11.51 -11.93 -12.43
C LEU A 65 10.50 -11.42 -13.45
N ASN A 66 9.99 -12.34 -14.28
CA ASN A 66 8.87 -12.04 -15.14
C ASN A 66 7.60 -11.83 -14.30
N GLU A 67 6.89 -10.75 -14.55
CA GLU A 67 5.72 -10.35 -13.76
C GLU A 67 4.58 -11.38 -13.87
N ALA A 68 4.33 -11.93 -15.08
CA ALA A 68 3.30 -12.93 -15.28
C ALA A 68 3.62 -14.26 -14.57
N GLU A 69 4.90 -14.63 -14.44
CA GLU A 69 5.31 -15.79 -13.64
C GLU A 69 5.21 -15.49 -12.14
N TYR A 70 5.57 -14.29 -11.73
CA TYR A 70 5.49 -13.87 -10.33
C TYR A 70 4.03 -13.90 -9.82
N GLN A 71 3.07 -13.48 -10.62
CA GLN A 71 1.65 -13.51 -10.25
C GLN A 71 1.15 -14.91 -9.88
N LYS A 72 1.72 -15.97 -10.47
CA LYS A 72 1.36 -17.36 -10.17
C LYS A 72 1.67 -17.76 -8.72
N LEU A 73 2.49 -17.00 -8.01
CA LEU A 73 2.68 -17.20 -6.56
C LEU A 73 1.36 -17.15 -5.79
N ALA A 74 0.40 -16.37 -6.26
CA ALA A 74 -0.91 -16.28 -5.65
C ALA A 74 -1.64 -17.64 -5.61
N ASP A 75 -1.46 -18.49 -6.63
CA ASP A 75 -2.10 -19.81 -6.73
C ASP A 75 -1.67 -20.76 -5.60
N GLY A 76 -0.45 -20.54 -5.06
CA GLY A 76 0.11 -21.33 -3.97
C GLY A 76 0.08 -20.62 -2.61
N PHE A 77 -0.39 -19.38 -2.55
CA PHE A 77 -0.33 -18.60 -1.30
C PHE A 77 -1.43 -19.04 -0.32
N TYR A 78 -1.03 -19.91 0.60
CA TYR A 78 -1.92 -20.49 1.62
C TYR A 78 -1.29 -20.43 3.01
N PRO A 79 -1.29 -19.27 3.68
CA PRO A 79 -0.67 -19.08 5.00
C PRO A 79 -1.52 -19.70 6.13
N SER A 80 -1.54 -21.03 6.22
CA SER A 80 -2.37 -21.80 7.15
C SER A 80 -2.16 -21.47 8.63
N LYS A 81 -1.00 -20.91 8.98
CA LYS A 81 -0.65 -20.54 10.37
C LYS A 81 -1.01 -19.08 10.71
N PHE A 82 -1.58 -18.31 9.78
CA PHE A 82 -1.98 -16.93 10.07
C PHE A 82 -3.08 -16.90 11.14
N ASN A 83 -2.82 -16.15 12.20
CA ASN A 83 -3.73 -15.90 13.30
C ASN A 83 -3.61 -14.46 13.78
N ALA A 84 -4.57 -13.63 13.37
CA ALA A 84 -4.58 -12.19 13.68
C ALA A 84 -4.63 -11.91 15.18
N ASP A 85 -5.44 -12.69 15.94
CA ASP A 85 -5.58 -12.49 17.39
C ASP A 85 -4.25 -12.78 18.13
N GLU A 86 -3.53 -13.81 17.70
CA GLU A 86 -2.21 -14.14 18.25
C GLU A 86 -1.18 -13.03 17.94
N TRP A 87 -1.12 -12.54 16.72
CA TRP A 87 -0.19 -11.48 16.33
C TRP A 87 -0.42 -10.20 17.13
N VAL A 88 -1.69 -9.80 17.25
CA VAL A 88 -2.06 -8.60 18.02
C VAL A 88 -1.81 -8.81 19.51
N ARG A 89 -2.05 -10.02 20.04
CA ARG A 89 -1.70 -10.35 21.43
C ARG A 89 -0.21 -10.20 21.70
N ILE A 90 0.64 -10.76 20.83
CA ILE A 90 2.10 -10.65 20.96
C ILE A 90 2.53 -9.19 20.96
N ALA A 91 2.01 -8.37 20.04
CA ALA A 91 2.32 -6.95 19.99
C ALA A 91 1.93 -6.23 21.28
N LYS A 92 0.72 -6.51 21.79
CA LYS A 92 0.22 -5.91 23.03
C LYS A 92 1.03 -6.33 24.24
N ASP A 93 1.33 -7.61 24.37
CA ASP A 93 2.09 -8.17 25.50
C ASP A 93 3.53 -7.59 25.53
N ALA A 94 4.10 -7.28 24.35
CA ALA A 94 5.37 -6.58 24.21
C ALA A 94 5.30 -5.07 24.52
N GLY A 95 4.12 -4.53 24.84
CA GLY A 95 3.92 -3.11 25.17
C GLY A 95 3.76 -2.18 23.96
N MET A 96 3.62 -2.74 22.75
CA MET A 96 3.40 -1.96 21.53
C MET A 96 2.04 -1.27 21.55
N LYS A 97 1.95 -0.12 20.90
CA LYS A 97 0.75 0.73 20.86
C LYS A 97 -0.01 0.63 19.55
N TYR A 98 0.65 0.18 18.49
CA TYR A 98 0.07 0.05 17.15
C TYR A 98 0.76 -1.04 16.36
N ILE A 99 0.08 -1.48 15.29
CA ILE A 99 0.64 -2.31 14.23
C ILE A 99 0.56 -1.51 12.93
N CYS A 100 1.64 -1.51 12.14
CA CYS A 100 1.65 -1.06 10.76
C CYS A 100 1.82 -2.29 9.86
N PHE A 101 0.91 -2.48 8.91
CA PHE A 101 0.89 -3.66 8.05
C PHE A 101 0.98 -3.26 6.58
N THR A 102 1.75 -4.01 5.78
CA THR A 102 1.80 -3.84 4.32
C THR A 102 0.51 -4.34 3.68
N SER A 103 -0.48 -3.46 3.59
CA SER A 103 -1.76 -3.79 2.96
C SER A 103 -1.63 -4.06 1.45
N ARG A 104 -0.70 -3.37 0.80
CA ARG A 104 -0.30 -3.56 -0.60
C ARG A 104 1.12 -3.07 -0.80
N HIS A 105 1.97 -3.88 -1.40
CA HIS A 105 3.34 -3.50 -1.75
C HIS A 105 3.45 -3.16 -3.24
N HIS A 106 4.66 -2.86 -3.73
CA HIS A 106 4.93 -2.46 -5.11
C HIS A 106 4.52 -3.52 -6.15
N ASP A 107 4.48 -4.79 -5.77
CA ASP A 107 4.05 -5.89 -6.63
C ASP A 107 2.55 -5.86 -6.98
N GLY A 108 1.81 -4.92 -6.40
CA GLY A 108 0.39 -4.72 -6.70
C GLY A 108 -0.56 -5.72 -6.04
N PHE A 109 -0.03 -6.68 -5.25
CA PHE A 109 -0.87 -7.64 -4.56
C PHE A 109 -1.50 -7.06 -3.29
N SER A 110 -2.83 -7.14 -3.19
CA SER A 110 -3.58 -6.62 -2.04
C SER A 110 -3.86 -7.70 -1.00
N MET A 111 -3.49 -7.45 0.26
CA MET A 111 -3.71 -8.36 1.39
C MET A 111 -5.11 -8.24 2.00
N PHE A 112 -6.07 -7.68 1.26
CA PHE A 112 -7.47 -7.45 1.66
C PHE A 112 -8.41 -7.61 0.47
N ASP A 113 -9.69 -7.81 0.74
CA ASP A 113 -10.73 -7.88 -0.29
C ASP A 113 -10.99 -6.49 -0.87
N THR A 114 -10.57 -6.26 -2.10
CA THR A 114 -10.80 -5.01 -2.83
C THR A 114 -11.64 -5.22 -4.07
N LYS A 115 -12.49 -4.24 -4.36
CA LYS A 115 -13.28 -4.19 -5.61
C LYS A 115 -12.48 -3.60 -6.78
N GLN A 116 -11.30 -3.05 -6.53
CA GLN A 116 -10.49 -2.35 -7.54
C GLN A 116 -9.59 -3.29 -8.35
N SER A 117 -9.30 -4.48 -7.83
CA SER A 117 -8.46 -5.47 -8.50
C SER A 117 -8.82 -6.87 -8.02
N ASP A 118 -8.77 -7.85 -8.92
CA ASP A 118 -8.90 -9.26 -8.57
C ASP A 118 -7.57 -9.86 -8.07
N TYR A 119 -6.46 -9.13 -8.24
CA TYR A 119 -5.15 -9.51 -7.71
C TYR A 119 -5.05 -9.19 -6.21
N ASN A 120 -5.79 -9.97 -5.44
CA ASN A 120 -5.87 -9.83 -3.97
C ASN A 120 -5.98 -11.20 -3.29
N ILE A 121 -5.69 -11.20 -2.00
CA ILE A 121 -5.58 -12.44 -1.19
C ILE A 121 -6.89 -13.24 -1.15
N VAL A 122 -8.05 -12.59 -1.25
CA VAL A 122 -9.34 -13.26 -1.19
C VAL A 122 -9.71 -13.89 -2.52
N LYS A 123 -9.47 -13.18 -3.63
CA LYS A 123 -9.87 -13.64 -4.97
C LYS A 123 -8.83 -14.51 -5.64
N ALA A 124 -7.57 -14.10 -5.58
CA ALA A 124 -6.47 -14.73 -6.33
C ALA A 124 -5.82 -15.92 -5.61
N THR A 125 -6.10 -16.16 -4.32
CA THR A 125 -5.43 -17.24 -3.59
C THR A 125 -6.40 -18.32 -3.11
N PRO A 126 -5.92 -19.53 -2.82
CA PRO A 126 -6.74 -20.57 -2.18
C PRO A 126 -7.07 -20.25 -0.72
N PHE A 127 -6.39 -19.28 -0.11
CA PHE A 127 -6.57 -18.90 1.30
C PHE A 127 -7.94 -18.27 1.57
N LYS A 128 -8.46 -17.43 0.66
CA LYS A 128 -9.82 -16.86 0.68
C LYS A 128 -10.20 -16.06 1.94
N ARG A 129 -9.21 -15.61 2.74
CA ARG A 129 -9.45 -14.82 3.96
C ARG A 129 -8.92 -13.40 3.77
N ASP A 130 -9.63 -12.43 4.35
CA ASP A 130 -9.22 -11.02 4.36
C ASP A 130 -8.35 -10.74 5.60
N VAL A 131 -7.04 -10.74 5.39
CA VAL A 131 -6.05 -10.54 6.46
C VAL A 131 -6.21 -9.18 7.14
N ILE A 132 -6.49 -8.13 6.37
CA ILE A 132 -6.65 -6.77 6.91
C ILE A 132 -7.90 -6.67 7.78
N LYS A 133 -9.01 -7.25 7.34
CA LYS A 133 -10.24 -7.29 8.14
C LYS A 133 -10.01 -8.00 9.47
N GLU A 134 -9.39 -9.17 9.44
CA GLU A 134 -9.11 -9.94 10.66
C GLU A 134 -8.15 -9.21 11.61
N LEU A 135 -7.11 -8.56 11.08
CA LEU A 135 -6.20 -7.74 11.89
C LEU A 135 -6.91 -6.52 12.50
N ALA A 136 -7.79 -5.87 11.73
CA ALA A 136 -8.55 -4.72 12.22
C ALA A 136 -9.47 -5.10 13.38
N GLU A 137 -10.19 -6.22 13.25
CA GLU A 137 -11.05 -6.75 14.31
C GLU A 137 -10.25 -7.13 15.57
N ALA A 138 -9.11 -7.80 15.40
CA ALA A 138 -8.24 -8.18 16.51
C ALA A 138 -7.61 -6.96 17.21
N CYS A 139 -7.17 -5.96 16.43
CA CYS A 139 -6.65 -4.70 16.97
C CYS A 139 -7.72 -3.93 17.76
N GLN A 140 -8.92 -3.81 17.20
CA GLN A 140 -10.04 -3.15 17.88
C GLN A 140 -10.36 -3.84 19.21
N LYS A 141 -10.48 -5.15 19.22
CA LYS A 141 -10.75 -5.97 20.42
C LYS A 141 -9.70 -5.77 21.52
N ARG A 142 -8.44 -5.57 21.15
CA ARG A 142 -7.33 -5.46 22.11
C ARG A 142 -6.87 -4.02 22.37
N GLY A 143 -7.49 -3.02 21.74
CA GLY A 143 -7.20 -1.60 21.92
C GLY A 143 -5.84 -1.18 21.34
N LEU A 144 -5.35 -1.85 20.27
CA LEU A 144 -4.23 -1.38 19.46
C LEU A 144 -4.75 -0.62 18.24
N LYS A 145 -3.98 0.38 17.79
CA LYS A 145 -4.27 1.04 16.52
C LYS A 145 -3.63 0.26 15.37
N LEU A 146 -4.34 0.18 14.23
CA LEU A 146 -3.85 -0.44 13.00
C LEU A 146 -3.57 0.66 11.98
N PHE A 147 -2.37 0.65 11.43
CA PHE A 147 -1.93 1.52 10.34
C PHE A 147 -1.59 0.68 9.12
N PHE A 148 -1.65 1.30 7.94
CA PHE A 148 -1.37 0.63 6.69
C PHE A 148 -0.20 1.28 5.97
N TYR A 149 0.74 0.46 5.53
CA TYR A 149 1.59 0.80 4.42
C TYR A 149 0.85 0.42 3.14
N TYR A 150 0.65 1.38 2.27
CA TYR A 150 0.03 1.18 0.97
C TYR A 150 0.92 1.81 -0.09
N SER A 151 1.44 1.00 -1.01
CA SER A 151 2.27 1.50 -2.10
C SER A 151 1.43 2.18 -3.17
N HIS A 152 1.82 3.40 -3.55
CA HIS A 152 1.32 4.07 -4.75
C HIS A 152 2.04 3.58 -6.02
N ILE A 153 3.24 3.00 -5.88
CA ILE A 153 3.92 2.30 -6.96
C ILE A 153 3.22 0.96 -7.14
N ASP A 154 2.93 0.61 -8.38
CA ASP A 154 2.22 -0.61 -8.73
C ASP A 154 2.88 -1.26 -9.95
N TRP A 155 3.70 -2.26 -9.70
CA TRP A 155 4.43 -2.96 -10.74
C TRP A 155 3.55 -3.94 -11.55
N HIS A 156 2.39 -4.25 -11.04
CA HIS A 156 1.41 -5.10 -11.72
C HIS A 156 0.65 -4.34 -12.82
N ARG A 157 0.61 -3.02 -12.76
CA ARG A 157 -0.13 -2.22 -13.75
C ARG A 157 0.63 -2.12 -15.07
N PRO A 158 -0.01 -2.43 -16.22
CA PRO A 158 0.63 -2.31 -17.52
C PRO A 158 1.10 -0.90 -17.87
N ASP A 159 0.39 0.13 -17.40
CA ASP A 159 0.71 1.53 -17.66
C ASP A 159 1.85 2.09 -16.79
N TYR A 160 2.28 1.35 -15.75
CA TYR A 160 3.49 1.70 -15.00
C TYR A 160 4.77 1.42 -15.80
N TYR A 161 4.69 0.62 -16.83
CA TYR A 161 5.77 0.05 -17.61
C TYR A 161 5.89 0.66 -19.01
N PRO A 162 7.06 0.71 -19.63
CA PRO A 162 8.43 0.45 -19.14
C PRO A 162 9.10 1.68 -18.53
N TRP A 163 8.37 2.74 -18.35
CA TRP A 163 8.86 4.13 -18.19
C TRP A 163 9.08 4.55 -16.74
N GLY A 164 8.74 3.75 -15.78
CA GLY A 164 8.98 4.01 -14.37
C GLY A 164 10.47 4.07 -14.05
N ARG A 165 10.85 4.82 -13.02
CA ARG A 165 12.23 4.99 -12.55
C ARG A 165 13.01 3.67 -12.39
N THR A 166 12.31 2.57 -12.17
CA THR A 166 12.84 1.22 -11.97
C THR A 166 12.64 0.31 -13.19
N GLY A 167 12.04 0.80 -14.28
CA GLY A 167 11.67 0.01 -15.45
C GLY A 167 12.81 -0.34 -16.41
N ARG A 168 13.98 0.31 -16.30
CA ARG A 168 15.12 -0.03 -17.14
C ARG A 168 15.76 -1.34 -16.66
N ASN A 169 15.73 -2.37 -17.50
CA ASN A 169 16.52 -3.61 -17.38
C ASN A 169 16.05 -4.67 -16.38
N THR A 170 14.78 -4.80 -16.10
CA THR A 170 14.39 -5.65 -14.97
C THR A 170 13.55 -6.85 -15.32
N GLY A 171 13.40 -7.26 -16.58
CA GLY A 171 12.48 -8.36 -16.94
C GLY A 171 11.03 -8.10 -16.55
N ARG A 172 10.71 -6.88 -16.14
CA ARG A 172 9.38 -6.41 -15.79
C ARG A 172 8.61 -5.99 -17.02
N THR A 173 8.79 -6.69 -18.11
CA THR A 173 7.99 -6.43 -19.31
C THR A 173 6.56 -6.80 -18.98
N PRO A 174 5.57 -5.94 -19.25
CA PRO A 174 4.18 -6.31 -19.09
C PRO A 174 3.93 -7.59 -19.85
N SER A 175 3.19 -8.51 -19.23
CA SER A 175 2.71 -9.69 -19.91
C SER A 175 1.90 -9.25 -21.13
N GLY A 176 2.43 -9.42 -22.34
CA GLY A 176 1.68 -9.14 -23.57
C GLY A 176 2.29 -8.12 -24.53
N THR A 177 3.52 -7.71 -24.39
CA THR A 177 4.27 -7.01 -25.45
C THR A 177 5.26 -7.92 -26.13
#